data_c14a5fd75e5b7c5d149a5c0973d759cc
#
_entry.id   c14a5fd75e5b7c5d149a5c0973d759cc
#
_cell.length_a   1.000
_cell.length_b   1.000
_cell.length_c   1.000
_cell.angle_alpha   90.00
_cell.angle_beta   90.00
_cell.angle_gamma   90.00
#
_symmetry.space_group_name_H-M   'P 1'
#
loop_
_entity.id
_entity.type
_entity.pdbx_description
1 polymer ?
#
loop_
_entity_poly.entity_id
_entity_poly.type
_entity_poly.pdbx_seq_one_letter_code
_entity_poly.pdbx_strand_id
1 'polypeptide(L)'
;MANNGVTLSRGAIGLREVLFQSVTSMAPAGAVALSIAAGATYAGGALPLAVLLALVACLLVASSIGQLAKHLPSAGSIYTYPAEAIHPWLGFLVGWGYSLVEALIGPITMVLCGYLVGSIANTEWAWPFTTTWVIFMIVAALLVAALNYRGIKVSARAGTILGSFEIAVFVVLAIWLVIKAGGNNTGNVFTLHFATIKGYKGFGGIAAGSIYTILAFIGFEASAPLAEEARNPRRTIQVAVVASCLVIGLFYVFTTYAGDVFFGPNKYVSFGALGGGSPWIQLARDVWGLGWVVAFFAILNSTFANGNAGTLATTRTWFAMSRIGLLPAPLASLHPKYRSPYIGVVVQLVVTLAIGLPIGIHFGPTTAFVFLATILTGVMIAIYMIFNLSCILFYLRRQRSEFNILLHAVIPVLGIVAFIPAFLTALGLGSSFLKFVTPLSYPSSETGLAIGIWYVIGIVVLVYLAVRHPARLPEMKRVFADEPEPAAGEPVGSA
;
A
#
# COMPACT_ATOMS: atom_id res chain seq x y z
N MET A 1 25.46 8.12 23.19
CA MET A 1 26.22 6.91 22.75
C MET A 1 26.17 6.93 21.23
N ALA A 2 27.29 7.17 20.59
CA ALA A 2 27.42 7.30 19.15
C ALA A 2 27.09 5.95 18.48
N ASN A 3 26.14 5.99 17.56
CA ASN A 3 25.69 4.84 16.82
C ASN A 3 26.68 4.59 15.68
N ASN A 4 27.47 3.50 15.76
CA ASN A 4 28.42 3.12 14.73
C ASN A 4 27.69 2.97 13.40
N GLY A 5 27.99 3.84 12.45
CA GLY A 5 27.31 4.02 11.19
C GLY A 5 27.31 2.75 10.32
N VAL A 6 26.19 2.05 10.34
CA VAL A 6 25.86 1.10 9.28
C VAL A 6 25.21 1.91 8.15
N THR A 7 25.99 2.30 7.16
CA THR A 7 25.52 2.92 5.94
C THR A 7 24.95 1.85 5.02
N LEU A 8 23.86 2.19 4.30
CA LEU A 8 23.32 1.35 3.24
C LEU A 8 24.29 1.33 2.04
N SER A 9 24.32 0.22 1.30
CA SER A 9 25.25 0.06 0.16
C SER A 9 24.82 0.96 -1.01
N ARG A 10 25.50 2.09 -1.21
CA ARG A 10 25.21 3.05 -2.28
C ARG A 10 25.40 2.42 -3.67
N GLY A 11 24.49 2.75 -4.60
CA GLY A 11 24.58 2.28 -5.99
C GLY A 11 24.43 0.78 -6.20
N ALA A 12 23.94 0.05 -5.19
CA ALA A 12 23.83 -1.41 -5.21
C ALA A 12 22.70 -1.92 -6.12
N ILE A 13 21.63 -1.11 -6.32
CA ILE A 13 20.43 -1.52 -7.05
C ILE A 13 20.17 -0.60 -8.25
N GLY A 14 19.67 -1.21 -9.34
CA GLY A 14 19.31 -0.50 -10.58
C GLY A 14 17.81 -0.19 -10.67
N LEU A 15 17.41 0.46 -11.79
CA LEU A 15 16.01 0.81 -12.06
C LEU A 15 15.08 -0.42 -11.99
N ARG A 16 15.53 -1.56 -12.48
CA ARG A 16 14.73 -2.80 -12.51
C ARG A 16 14.34 -3.26 -11.11
N GLU A 17 15.32 -3.34 -10.20
CA GLU A 17 15.11 -3.79 -8.83
C GLU A 17 14.22 -2.80 -8.07
N VAL A 18 14.44 -1.50 -8.27
CA VAL A 18 13.65 -0.42 -7.66
C VAL A 18 12.20 -0.46 -8.14
N LEU A 19 11.98 -0.64 -9.46
CA LEU A 19 10.63 -0.75 -10.04
C LEU A 19 9.90 -1.99 -9.52
N PHE A 20 10.58 -3.14 -9.49
CA PHE A 20 9.96 -4.38 -8.98
C PHE A 20 9.64 -4.33 -7.48
N GLN A 21 10.33 -3.54 -6.69
CA GLN A 21 9.94 -3.28 -5.31
C GLN A 21 8.54 -2.67 -5.23
N SER A 22 8.26 -1.62 -6.01
CA SER A 22 6.93 -1.04 -6.08
C SER A 22 5.89 -2.01 -6.63
N VAL A 23 6.21 -2.76 -7.69
CA VAL A 23 5.31 -3.78 -8.25
C VAL A 23 4.94 -4.83 -7.21
N THR A 24 5.91 -5.36 -6.47
CA THR A 24 5.67 -6.37 -5.42
C THR A 24 4.86 -5.80 -4.26
N SER A 25 5.10 -4.54 -3.89
CA SER A 25 4.34 -3.86 -2.83
C SER A 25 2.88 -3.60 -3.22
N MET A 26 2.59 -3.39 -4.50
CA MET A 26 1.22 -3.28 -5.01
C MET A 26 0.50 -4.63 -5.11
N ALA A 27 1.21 -5.77 -5.01
CA ALA A 27 0.65 -7.14 -5.05
C ALA A 27 -0.35 -7.37 -6.19
N PRO A 28 0.07 -7.37 -7.47
CA PRO A 28 -0.84 -7.29 -8.62
C PRO A 28 -2.00 -8.29 -8.61
N ALA A 29 -1.73 -9.59 -8.45
CA ALA A 29 -2.77 -10.62 -8.41
C ALA A 29 -3.61 -10.57 -7.13
N GLY A 30 -2.97 -10.34 -5.97
CA GLY A 30 -3.64 -10.22 -4.68
C GLY A 30 -4.58 -9.01 -4.63
N ALA A 31 -4.13 -7.87 -5.15
CA ALA A 31 -4.91 -6.65 -5.20
C ALA A 31 -6.16 -6.81 -6.08
N VAL A 32 -6.03 -7.36 -7.29
CA VAL A 32 -7.17 -7.62 -8.19
C VAL A 32 -8.15 -8.60 -7.55
N ALA A 33 -7.64 -9.69 -6.99
CA ALA A 33 -8.47 -10.78 -6.49
C ALA A 33 -9.18 -10.49 -5.16
N LEU A 34 -8.64 -9.61 -4.34
CA LEU A 34 -9.10 -9.37 -2.96
C LEU A 34 -9.47 -7.91 -2.73
N SER A 35 -8.54 -6.99 -2.96
CA SER A 35 -8.74 -5.57 -2.66
C SER A 35 -9.76 -4.95 -3.63
N ILE A 36 -9.49 -4.96 -4.94
CA ILE A 36 -10.38 -4.39 -5.95
C ILE A 36 -11.73 -5.10 -5.93
N ALA A 37 -11.74 -6.43 -5.81
CA ALA A 37 -12.97 -7.22 -5.74
C ALA A 37 -13.90 -6.77 -4.60
N ALA A 38 -13.37 -6.37 -3.44
CA ALA A 38 -14.15 -5.83 -2.34
C ALA A 38 -14.89 -4.53 -2.72
N GLY A 39 -14.32 -3.73 -3.59
CA GLY A 39 -14.94 -2.51 -4.12
C GLY A 39 -16.22 -2.75 -4.93
N ALA A 40 -16.41 -3.97 -5.47
CA ALA A 40 -17.61 -4.32 -6.22
C ALA A 40 -18.90 -4.19 -5.40
N THR A 41 -18.82 -4.41 -4.09
CA THR A 41 -19.95 -4.26 -3.15
C THR A 41 -20.53 -2.85 -3.16
N TYR A 42 -19.73 -1.85 -3.48
CA TYR A 42 -20.10 -0.43 -3.48
C TYR A 42 -20.28 0.14 -4.88
N ALA A 43 -19.33 -0.11 -5.77
CA ALA A 43 -19.32 0.44 -7.13
C ALA A 43 -20.17 -0.39 -8.12
N GLY A 44 -20.45 -1.67 -7.80
CA GLY A 44 -21.15 -2.58 -8.71
C GLY A 44 -20.41 -2.71 -10.04
N GLY A 45 -21.12 -2.80 -11.14
CA GLY A 45 -20.57 -2.87 -12.49
C GLY A 45 -19.92 -1.57 -13.00
N ALA A 46 -19.84 -0.53 -12.17
CA ALA A 46 -19.00 0.65 -12.45
C ALA A 46 -17.64 0.57 -11.73
N LEU A 47 -17.25 -0.61 -11.21
CA LEU A 47 -15.94 -0.79 -10.56
C LEU A 47 -14.77 -0.48 -11.51
N PRO A 48 -14.78 -0.84 -12.81
CA PRO A 48 -13.71 -0.42 -13.74
C PRO A 48 -13.52 1.09 -13.81
N LEU A 49 -14.59 1.90 -13.70
CA LEU A 49 -14.51 3.35 -13.60
C LEU A 49 -13.81 3.78 -12.29
N ALA A 50 -14.15 3.14 -11.16
CA ALA A 50 -13.50 3.44 -9.88
C ALA A 50 -11.99 3.14 -9.92
N VAL A 51 -11.57 2.04 -10.57
CA VAL A 51 -10.15 1.69 -10.77
C VAL A 51 -9.46 2.71 -11.68
N LEU A 52 -10.12 3.13 -12.77
CA LEU A 52 -9.57 4.13 -13.69
C LEU A 52 -9.38 5.48 -13.00
N LEU A 53 -10.34 5.92 -12.19
CA LEU A 53 -10.22 7.16 -11.42
C LEU A 53 -9.14 7.06 -10.34
N ALA A 54 -9.01 5.90 -9.69
CA ALA A 54 -7.92 5.65 -8.75
C ALA A 54 -6.55 5.69 -9.44
N LEU A 55 -6.41 5.10 -10.65
CA LEU A 55 -5.20 5.21 -11.46
C LEU A 55 -4.84 6.67 -11.73
N VAL A 56 -5.80 7.47 -12.19
CA VAL A 56 -5.57 8.90 -12.46
C VAL A 56 -5.12 9.62 -11.19
N ALA A 57 -5.84 9.45 -10.06
CA ALA A 57 -5.50 10.09 -8.79
C ALA A 57 -4.09 9.68 -8.31
N CYS A 58 -3.75 8.39 -8.38
CA CYS A 58 -2.43 7.90 -7.98
C CYS A 58 -1.31 8.38 -8.92
N LEU A 59 -1.55 8.52 -10.24
CA LEU A 59 -0.58 9.09 -11.16
C LEU A 59 -0.29 10.57 -10.88
N LEU A 60 -1.29 11.35 -10.46
CA LEU A 60 -1.10 12.74 -10.05
C LEU A 60 -0.17 12.84 -8.83
N VAL A 61 -0.34 11.95 -7.85
CA VAL A 61 0.56 11.85 -6.69
C VAL A 61 1.93 11.31 -7.09
N ALA A 62 1.98 10.26 -7.92
CA ALA A 62 3.23 9.68 -8.42
C ALA A 62 4.10 10.74 -9.11
N SER A 63 3.47 11.64 -9.88
CA SER A 63 4.15 12.81 -10.46
C SER A 63 4.76 13.70 -9.37
N SER A 64 3.98 14.06 -8.34
CA SER A 64 4.45 14.91 -7.24
C SER A 64 5.60 14.27 -6.46
N ILE A 65 5.52 12.96 -6.14
CA ILE A 65 6.61 12.21 -5.50
C ILE A 65 7.83 12.19 -6.40
N GLY A 66 7.67 11.96 -7.71
CA GLY A 66 8.76 11.97 -8.67
C GLY A 66 9.49 13.32 -8.74
N GLN A 67 8.75 14.42 -8.70
CA GLN A 67 9.34 15.77 -8.66
C GLN A 67 10.08 16.03 -7.33
N LEU A 68 9.55 15.61 -6.19
CA LEU A 68 10.22 15.74 -4.89
C LEU A 68 11.47 14.87 -4.81
N ALA A 69 11.42 13.62 -5.30
CA ALA A 69 12.56 12.69 -5.31
C ALA A 69 13.73 13.19 -6.17
N LYS A 70 13.47 14.03 -7.18
CA LYS A 70 14.50 14.69 -8.00
C LYS A 70 15.45 15.55 -7.18
N HIS A 71 14.97 16.17 -6.09
CA HIS A 71 15.74 17.05 -5.24
C HIS A 71 16.03 16.46 -3.85
N LEU A 72 15.18 15.59 -3.34
CA LEU A 72 15.24 15.04 -1.98
C LEU A 72 15.36 13.50 -1.98
N PRO A 73 16.38 12.91 -2.61
CA PRO A 73 16.57 11.46 -2.61
C PRO A 73 17.04 10.97 -1.23
N SER A 74 16.12 10.48 -0.41
CA SER A 74 16.41 10.01 0.95
C SER A 74 15.66 8.72 1.27
N ALA A 75 16.25 7.84 2.07
CA ALA A 75 15.55 6.68 2.63
C ALA A 75 14.37 7.08 3.55
N GLY A 76 14.43 8.28 4.11
CA GLY A 76 13.33 8.89 4.85
C GLY A 76 12.26 9.53 3.97
N SER A 77 12.31 9.40 2.66
CA SER A 77 11.49 10.09 1.64
C SER A 77 10.08 10.47 2.09
N ILE A 78 9.34 9.52 2.67
CA ILE A 78 7.94 9.69 3.09
C ILE A 78 7.78 10.84 4.10
N TYR A 79 8.63 10.92 5.12
CA TYR A 79 8.57 11.99 6.12
C TYR A 79 9.50 13.17 5.79
N THR A 80 10.55 12.93 5.00
CA THR A 80 11.50 13.98 4.61
C THR A 80 10.86 15.01 3.69
N TYR A 81 10.02 14.59 2.73
CA TYR A 81 9.34 15.50 1.82
C TYR A 81 8.51 16.58 2.55
N PRO A 82 7.55 16.24 3.41
CA PRO A 82 6.81 17.25 4.14
C PRO A 82 7.65 18.01 5.20
N ALA A 83 8.67 17.36 5.78
CA ALA A 83 9.56 18.03 6.72
C ALA A 83 10.36 19.16 6.06
N GLU A 84 10.88 18.94 4.84
CA GLU A 84 11.63 19.94 4.07
C GLU A 84 10.74 20.97 3.39
N ALA A 85 9.63 20.55 2.80
CA ALA A 85 8.76 21.44 2.04
C ALA A 85 7.90 22.34 2.92
N ILE A 86 7.49 21.85 4.11
CA ILE A 86 6.51 22.51 4.98
C ILE A 86 7.12 22.75 6.35
N HIS A 87 7.19 21.71 7.20
CA HIS A 87 7.71 21.82 8.55
C HIS A 87 8.05 20.45 9.16
N PRO A 88 9.11 20.30 10.00
CA PRO A 88 9.47 19.03 10.65
C PRO A 88 8.35 18.36 11.43
N TRP A 89 7.47 19.13 12.08
CA TRP A 89 6.32 18.59 12.80
C TRP A 89 5.35 17.83 11.88
N LEU A 90 5.12 18.38 10.68
CA LEU A 90 4.29 17.70 9.70
C LEU A 90 4.99 16.44 9.16
N GLY A 91 6.32 16.51 8.96
CA GLY A 91 7.12 15.33 8.65
C GLY A 91 6.95 14.23 9.68
N PHE A 92 7.00 14.60 11.01
CA PHE A 92 6.75 13.65 12.08
C PHE A 92 5.35 13.02 11.99
N LEU A 93 4.31 13.82 11.84
CA LEU A 93 2.93 13.29 11.74
C LEU A 93 2.72 12.40 10.53
N VAL A 94 3.36 12.72 9.41
CA VAL A 94 3.36 11.84 8.21
C VAL A 94 4.11 10.54 8.48
N GLY A 95 5.31 10.59 9.08
CA GLY A 95 6.06 9.40 9.48
C GLY A 95 5.32 8.55 10.50
N TRP A 96 4.62 9.17 11.46
CA TRP A 96 3.77 8.52 12.44
C TRP A 96 2.59 7.80 11.78
N GLY A 97 1.89 8.47 10.86
CA GLY A 97 0.81 7.86 10.07
C GLY A 97 1.32 6.72 9.20
N TYR A 98 2.45 6.91 8.51
CA TYR A 98 3.06 5.88 7.67
C TYR A 98 3.51 4.66 8.49
N SER A 99 3.97 4.85 9.72
CA SER A 99 4.27 3.74 10.62
C SER A 99 3.06 2.87 10.92
N LEU A 100 1.85 3.44 11.01
CA LEU A 100 0.60 2.67 11.12
C LEU A 100 0.26 1.96 9.82
N VAL A 101 0.35 2.66 8.68
CA VAL A 101 0.08 2.09 7.35
C VAL A 101 0.90 0.82 7.15
N GLU A 102 2.21 0.92 7.30
CA GLU A 102 3.12 -0.21 7.12
C GLU A 102 2.86 -1.34 8.15
N ALA A 103 2.62 -0.99 9.41
CA ALA A 103 2.33 -1.98 10.45
C ALA A 103 1.03 -2.77 10.18
N LEU A 104 0.03 -2.16 9.53
CA LEU A 104 -1.24 -2.80 9.19
C LEU A 104 -1.14 -3.73 7.97
N ILE A 105 -0.12 -3.62 7.11
CA ILE A 105 0.07 -4.53 5.98
C ILE A 105 0.21 -5.99 6.47
N GLY A 106 0.95 -6.21 7.57
CA GLY A 106 1.11 -7.54 8.16
C GLY A 106 -0.22 -8.21 8.51
N PRO A 107 -1.04 -7.64 9.43
CA PRO A 107 -2.34 -8.21 9.78
C PRO A 107 -3.25 -8.41 8.55
N ILE A 108 -3.36 -7.41 7.67
CA ILE A 108 -4.19 -7.46 6.46
C ILE A 108 -3.82 -8.64 5.58
N THR A 109 -2.55 -8.77 5.21
CA THR A 109 -2.10 -9.78 4.26
C THR A 109 -2.07 -11.18 4.86
N MET A 110 -1.74 -11.32 6.15
CA MET A 110 -1.71 -12.65 6.78
C MET A 110 -3.12 -13.19 7.05
N VAL A 111 -4.08 -12.32 7.41
CA VAL A 111 -5.52 -12.69 7.47
C VAL A 111 -6.00 -13.17 6.10
N LEU A 112 -5.62 -12.48 5.01
CA LEU A 112 -5.99 -12.89 3.66
C LEU A 112 -5.32 -14.18 3.23
N CYS A 113 -4.04 -14.42 3.56
CA CYS A 113 -3.36 -15.70 3.31
C CYS A 113 -4.10 -16.85 4.02
N GLY A 114 -4.44 -16.66 5.28
CA GLY A 114 -5.24 -17.62 6.04
C GLY A 114 -6.61 -17.86 5.42
N TYR A 115 -7.32 -16.79 5.06
CA TYR A 115 -8.63 -16.84 4.42
C TYR A 115 -8.60 -17.61 3.09
N LEU A 116 -7.64 -17.32 2.21
CA LEU A 116 -7.51 -17.99 0.92
C LEU A 116 -7.32 -19.50 1.09
N VAL A 117 -6.36 -19.91 1.93
CA VAL A 117 -6.11 -21.34 2.16
C VAL A 117 -7.27 -22.00 2.88
N GLY A 118 -7.80 -21.35 3.94
CA GLY A 118 -8.94 -21.87 4.71
C GLY A 118 -10.19 -22.05 3.87
N SER A 119 -10.48 -21.12 2.97
CA SER A 119 -11.63 -21.19 2.08
C SER A 119 -11.50 -22.30 1.05
N ILE A 120 -10.33 -22.46 0.42
CA ILE A 120 -10.08 -23.57 -0.53
C ILE A 120 -10.11 -24.90 0.21
N ALA A 121 -9.46 -25.02 1.36
CA ALA A 121 -9.46 -26.27 2.14
C ALA A 121 -10.88 -26.68 2.58
N ASN A 122 -11.72 -25.70 2.93
CA ASN A 122 -13.10 -25.97 3.25
C ASN A 122 -13.91 -26.43 2.02
N THR A 123 -13.71 -25.77 0.87
CA THR A 123 -14.45 -26.09 -0.37
C THR A 123 -14.03 -27.43 -0.96
N GLU A 124 -12.73 -27.74 -1.00
CA GLU A 124 -12.20 -28.95 -1.68
C GLU A 124 -12.17 -30.18 -0.75
N TRP A 125 -11.91 -29.99 0.54
CA TRP A 125 -11.67 -31.09 1.48
C TRP A 125 -12.59 -31.07 2.71
N ALA A 126 -13.55 -30.16 2.76
CA ALA A 126 -14.48 -29.99 3.89
C ALA A 126 -13.77 -29.76 5.24
N TRP A 127 -12.56 -29.17 5.24
CA TRP A 127 -11.86 -28.84 6.49
C TRP A 127 -12.60 -27.71 7.24
N PRO A 128 -12.57 -27.70 8.58
CA PRO A 128 -13.20 -26.65 9.38
C PRO A 128 -12.61 -25.26 9.02
N PHE A 129 -13.42 -24.39 8.44
CA PHE A 129 -12.95 -23.10 7.92
C PHE A 129 -12.24 -22.26 9.00
N THR A 130 -12.87 -22.07 10.17
CA THR A 130 -12.33 -21.21 11.24
C THR A 130 -10.98 -21.68 11.72
N THR A 131 -10.83 -22.96 12.03
CA THR A 131 -9.55 -23.52 12.50
C THR A 131 -8.48 -23.42 11.42
N THR A 132 -8.85 -23.69 10.18
CA THR A 132 -7.90 -23.74 9.06
C THR A 132 -7.34 -22.33 8.76
N TRP A 133 -8.22 -21.31 8.61
CA TRP A 133 -7.72 -19.97 8.31
C TRP A 133 -6.86 -19.38 9.42
N VAL A 134 -7.19 -19.65 10.70
CA VAL A 134 -6.40 -19.22 11.86
C VAL A 134 -5.01 -19.84 11.85
N ILE A 135 -4.93 -21.18 11.64
CA ILE A 135 -3.63 -21.89 11.58
C ILE A 135 -2.77 -21.35 10.44
N PHE A 136 -3.34 -21.22 9.23
CA PHE A 136 -2.57 -20.75 8.08
C PHE A 136 -2.19 -19.28 8.18
N MET A 137 -2.99 -18.43 8.80
CA MET A 137 -2.60 -17.06 9.14
C MET A 137 -1.38 -17.03 10.05
N ILE A 138 -1.38 -17.83 11.13
CA ILE A 138 -0.25 -17.90 12.08
C ILE A 138 0.98 -18.44 11.38
N VAL A 139 0.87 -19.52 10.60
CA VAL A 139 1.98 -20.10 9.85
C VAL A 139 2.57 -19.08 8.86
N ALA A 140 1.75 -18.39 8.11
CA ALA A 140 2.20 -17.36 7.17
C ALA A 140 2.92 -16.21 7.91
N ALA A 141 2.39 -15.73 9.04
CA ALA A 141 3.00 -14.69 9.85
C ALA A 141 4.37 -15.12 10.40
N LEU A 142 4.48 -16.35 10.90
CA LEU A 142 5.74 -16.91 11.39
C LEU A 142 6.77 -17.09 10.27
N LEU A 143 6.36 -17.53 9.08
CA LEU A 143 7.24 -17.65 7.92
C LEU A 143 7.78 -16.28 7.50
N VAL A 144 6.92 -15.26 7.38
CA VAL A 144 7.34 -13.89 7.06
C VAL A 144 8.29 -13.35 8.13
N ALA A 145 7.97 -13.55 9.41
CA ALA A 145 8.86 -13.14 10.49
C ALA A 145 10.21 -13.86 10.43
N ALA A 146 10.25 -15.16 10.17
CA ALA A 146 11.48 -15.95 10.06
C ALA A 146 12.36 -15.49 8.89
N LEU A 147 11.75 -15.19 7.73
CA LEU A 147 12.45 -14.64 6.55
C LEU A 147 13.11 -13.30 6.87
N ASN A 148 12.34 -12.37 7.46
CA ASN A 148 12.83 -11.03 7.80
C ASN A 148 13.84 -11.05 8.97
N TYR A 149 13.65 -11.94 9.96
CA TYR A 149 14.58 -12.11 11.08
C TYR A 149 15.97 -12.57 10.60
N ARG A 150 15.99 -13.57 9.70
CA ARG A 150 17.23 -14.05 9.10
C ARG A 150 17.83 -13.12 8.07
N GLY A 151 17.11 -12.06 7.70
CA GLY A 151 17.55 -11.15 6.65
C GLY A 151 17.67 -11.84 5.28
N ILE A 152 16.87 -12.91 5.06
CA ILE A 152 16.86 -13.61 3.78
C ILE A 152 16.26 -12.65 2.76
N LYS A 153 17.13 -12.04 1.97
CA LYS A 153 16.72 -11.33 0.77
C LYS A 153 16.23 -12.40 -0.21
N VAL A 154 14.91 -12.47 -0.42
CA VAL A 154 14.40 -13.12 -1.63
C VAL A 154 15.19 -12.48 -2.76
N SER A 155 15.94 -13.28 -3.53
CA SER A 155 16.80 -12.68 -4.56
C SER A 155 15.91 -11.80 -5.44
N ALA A 156 16.39 -10.61 -5.81
CA ALA A 156 15.66 -9.70 -6.71
C ALA A 156 15.20 -10.43 -7.97
N ARG A 157 15.97 -11.45 -8.40
CA ARG A 157 15.62 -12.34 -9.52
C ARG A 157 14.41 -13.21 -9.21
N ALA A 158 14.32 -13.82 -8.03
CA ALA A 158 13.16 -14.64 -7.65
C ALA A 158 11.90 -13.78 -7.51
N GLY A 159 11.99 -12.60 -6.89
CA GLY A 159 10.89 -11.64 -6.81
C GLY A 159 10.41 -11.19 -8.20
N THR A 160 11.32 -10.93 -9.13
CA THR A 160 10.98 -10.59 -10.51
C THR A 160 10.27 -11.75 -11.22
N ILE A 161 10.75 -12.99 -11.08
CA ILE A 161 10.14 -14.17 -11.73
C ILE A 161 8.73 -14.40 -11.19
N LEU A 162 8.56 -14.39 -9.87
CA LEU A 162 7.27 -14.61 -9.23
C LEU A 162 6.27 -13.48 -9.50
N GLY A 163 6.71 -12.23 -9.47
CA GLY A 163 5.87 -11.08 -9.83
C GLY A 163 5.48 -11.07 -11.32
N SER A 164 6.39 -11.47 -12.21
CA SER A 164 6.06 -11.61 -13.63
C SER A 164 5.09 -12.78 -13.88
N PHE A 165 5.25 -13.87 -13.15
CA PHE A 165 4.35 -15.03 -13.21
C PHE A 165 2.91 -14.64 -12.84
N GLU A 166 2.70 -13.97 -11.70
CA GLU A 166 1.34 -13.60 -11.28
C GLU A 166 0.67 -12.62 -12.23
N ILE A 167 1.41 -11.65 -12.76
CA ILE A 167 0.91 -10.71 -13.79
C ILE A 167 0.52 -11.49 -15.05
N ALA A 168 1.39 -12.38 -15.53
CA ALA A 168 1.13 -13.18 -16.73
C ALA A 168 -0.13 -14.06 -16.58
N VAL A 169 -0.29 -14.73 -15.44
CA VAL A 169 -1.48 -15.55 -15.14
C VAL A 169 -2.75 -14.71 -15.24
N PHE A 170 -2.78 -13.53 -14.60
CA PHE A 170 -3.97 -12.68 -14.60
C PHE A 170 -4.21 -11.99 -15.95
N VAL A 171 -3.18 -11.64 -16.71
CA VAL A 171 -3.34 -11.11 -18.08
C VAL A 171 -3.93 -12.19 -18.99
N VAL A 172 -3.41 -13.41 -18.94
CA VAL A 172 -3.95 -14.54 -19.75
C VAL A 172 -5.39 -14.83 -19.36
N LEU A 173 -5.69 -14.87 -18.04
CA LEU A 173 -7.07 -15.07 -17.56
C LEU A 173 -7.98 -13.94 -18.05
N ALA A 174 -7.57 -12.67 -17.92
CA ALA A 174 -8.35 -11.52 -18.35
C ALA A 174 -8.65 -11.55 -19.86
N ILE A 175 -7.64 -11.86 -20.71
CA ILE A 175 -7.84 -12.01 -22.15
C ILE A 175 -8.89 -13.10 -22.43
N TRP A 176 -8.79 -14.24 -21.72
CA TRP A 176 -9.74 -15.34 -21.90
C TRP A 176 -11.17 -14.95 -21.48
N LEU A 177 -11.31 -14.23 -20.37
CA LEU A 177 -12.59 -13.72 -19.89
C LEU A 177 -13.23 -12.75 -20.89
N VAL A 178 -12.44 -11.82 -21.45
CA VAL A 178 -12.94 -10.87 -22.48
C VAL A 178 -13.41 -11.60 -23.74
N ILE A 179 -12.66 -12.62 -24.20
CA ILE A 179 -13.07 -13.43 -25.35
C ILE A 179 -14.37 -14.19 -25.04
N LYS A 180 -14.49 -14.78 -23.85
CA LYS A 180 -15.68 -15.54 -23.42
C LYS A 180 -16.89 -14.65 -23.16
N ALA A 181 -16.69 -13.39 -22.73
CA ALA A 181 -17.77 -12.43 -22.57
C ALA A 181 -18.48 -12.10 -23.90
N GLY A 182 -17.77 -12.18 -25.03
CA GLY A 182 -18.36 -12.04 -26.37
C GLY A 182 -19.15 -10.74 -26.51
N GLY A 183 -20.44 -10.83 -26.81
CA GLY A 183 -21.35 -9.67 -26.96
C GLY A 183 -21.64 -8.91 -25.66
N ASN A 184 -21.27 -9.41 -24.51
CA ASN A 184 -21.41 -8.71 -23.22
C ASN A 184 -20.32 -7.66 -22.99
N ASN A 185 -19.29 -7.62 -23.83
CA ASN A 185 -18.29 -6.56 -23.76
C ASN A 185 -18.93 -5.17 -23.96
N THR A 186 -18.75 -4.29 -22.99
CA THR A 186 -19.34 -2.94 -23.04
C THR A 186 -18.44 -1.92 -22.38
N GLY A 187 -18.34 -0.74 -23.00
CA GLY A 187 -17.66 0.43 -22.42
C GLY A 187 -18.48 1.14 -21.34
N ASN A 188 -19.76 0.81 -21.17
CA ASN A 188 -20.63 1.45 -20.19
C ASN A 188 -20.18 1.19 -18.74
N VAL A 189 -19.32 0.19 -18.48
CA VAL A 189 -18.69 -0.07 -17.18
C VAL A 189 -17.72 1.06 -16.75
N PHE A 190 -17.27 1.88 -17.70
CA PHE A 190 -16.48 3.09 -17.46
C PHE A 190 -17.34 4.35 -17.30
N THR A 191 -18.64 4.18 -17.09
CA THR A 191 -19.59 5.26 -16.84
C THR A 191 -20.37 5.00 -15.56
N LEU A 192 -21.25 5.93 -15.16
CA LEU A 192 -22.12 5.72 -14.01
C LEU A 192 -23.33 4.82 -14.30
N HIS A 193 -23.45 4.28 -15.51
CA HIS A 193 -24.59 3.47 -15.94
C HIS A 193 -24.85 2.28 -14.99
N PHE A 194 -23.81 1.60 -14.57
CA PHE A 194 -23.88 0.44 -13.66
C PHE A 194 -23.62 0.77 -12.19
N ALA A 195 -23.50 2.07 -11.82
CA ALA A 195 -23.39 2.51 -10.42
C ALA A 195 -24.78 2.59 -9.77
N THR A 196 -25.47 1.46 -9.65
CA THR A 196 -26.89 1.39 -9.30
C THR A 196 -27.16 0.80 -7.91
N ILE A 197 -26.12 0.54 -7.10
CA ILE A 197 -26.25 -0.11 -5.80
C ILE A 197 -27.11 0.73 -4.85
N LYS A 198 -28.12 0.09 -4.23
CA LYS A 198 -28.99 0.75 -3.26
C LYS A 198 -28.15 1.29 -2.09
N GLY A 199 -28.28 2.58 -1.81
CA GLY A 199 -27.47 3.28 -0.81
C GLY A 199 -26.13 3.85 -1.33
N TYR A 200 -25.64 3.36 -2.47
CA TYR A 200 -24.36 3.75 -3.07
C TYR A 200 -24.50 4.08 -4.56
N LYS A 201 -25.53 4.89 -4.93
CA LYS A 201 -25.78 5.21 -6.33
C LYS A 201 -24.80 6.25 -6.89
N GLY A 202 -24.44 6.12 -8.15
CA GLY A 202 -23.64 7.09 -8.88
C GLY A 202 -22.25 7.30 -8.27
N PHE A 203 -21.83 8.55 -8.11
CA PHE A 203 -20.54 8.90 -7.53
C PHE A 203 -20.35 8.44 -6.08
N GLY A 204 -21.44 8.23 -5.30
CA GLY A 204 -21.35 7.68 -3.95
C GLY A 204 -20.78 6.25 -3.94
N GLY A 205 -21.23 5.42 -4.87
CA GLY A 205 -20.67 4.07 -5.05
C GLY A 205 -19.23 4.08 -5.52
N ILE A 206 -18.90 5.00 -6.45
CA ILE A 206 -17.51 5.17 -6.91
C ILE A 206 -16.61 5.61 -5.75
N ALA A 207 -17.03 6.60 -4.93
CA ALA A 207 -16.23 7.07 -3.78
C ALA A 207 -15.99 5.97 -2.75
N ALA A 208 -17.03 5.19 -2.41
CA ALA A 208 -16.89 4.07 -1.48
C ALA A 208 -16.03 2.92 -2.06
N GLY A 209 -16.25 2.55 -3.32
CA GLY A 209 -15.44 1.56 -4.02
C GLY A 209 -14.00 2.00 -4.21
N SER A 210 -13.76 3.32 -4.35
CA SER A 210 -12.41 3.88 -4.54
C SER A 210 -11.49 3.65 -3.33
N ILE A 211 -12.01 3.46 -2.13
CA ILE A 211 -11.19 3.10 -0.97
C ILE A 211 -10.39 1.83 -1.25
N TYR A 212 -11.04 0.80 -1.81
CA TYR A 212 -10.43 -0.50 -2.08
C TYR A 212 -9.64 -0.51 -3.39
N THR A 213 -10.03 0.31 -4.37
CA THR A 213 -9.25 0.46 -5.60
C THR A 213 -8.00 1.30 -5.34
N ILE A 214 -8.04 2.38 -4.53
CA ILE A 214 -6.87 3.14 -4.11
C ILE A 214 -5.94 2.27 -3.27
N LEU A 215 -6.47 1.43 -2.36
CA LEU A 215 -5.68 0.46 -1.59
C LEU A 215 -4.80 -0.40 -2.49
N ALA A 216 -5.33 -0.85 -3.63
CA ALA A 216 -4.59 -1.67 -4.59
C ALA A 216 -3.35 -0.94 -5.17
N PHE A 217 -3.38 0.38 -5.26
CA PHE A 217 -2.25 1.19 -5.71
C PHE A 217 -1.22 1.48 -4.62
N ILE A 218 -1.57 1.39 -3.33
CA ILE A 218 -0.63 1.66 -2.23
C ILE A 218 0.55 0.71 -2.36
N GLY A 219 1.76 1.30 -2.41
CA GLY A 219 3.01 0.60 -2.68
C GLY A 219 3.75 1.09 -3.93
N PHE A 220 3.13 1.88 -4.83
CA PHE A 220 3.88 2.46 -5.95
C PHE A 220 4.99 3.39 -5.47
N GLU A 221 4.84 4.00 -4.32
CA GLU A 221 5.82 4.85 -3.64
C GLU A 221 6.93 4.05 -2.91
N ALA A 222 6.78 2.74 -2.75
CA ALA A 222 7.73 1.89 -2.00
C ALA A 222 9.15 1.84 -2.61
N SER A 223 9.32 2.35 -3.81
CA SER A 223 10.63 2.60 -4.41
C SER A 223 11.33 3.84 -3.85
N ALA A 224 10.60 4.83 -3.32
CA ALA A 224 11.19 6.09 -2.86
C ALA A 224 12.18 5.92 -1.68
N PRO A 225 11.93 5.09 -0.65
CA PRO A 225 12.90 4.81 0.41
C PRO A 225 14.17 4.10 -0.04
N LEU A 226 14.22 3.54 -1.26
CA LEU A 226 15.41 2.89 -1.81
C LEU A 226 16.40 3.89 -2.46
N ALA A 227 16.13 5.19 -2.36
CA ALA A 227 16.92 6.22 -3.00
C ALA A 227 18.42 6.15 -2.63
N GLU A 228 18.76 5.85 -1.36
CA GLU A 228 20.16 5.77 -0.92
C GLU A 228 20.91 4.56 -1.50
N GLU A 229 20.22 3.48 -1.87
CA GLU A 229 20.79 2.27 -2.45
C GLU A 229 20.78 2.29 -4.00
N ALA A 230 20.01 3.21 -4.61
CA ALA A 230 19.78 3.25 -6.05
C ALA A 230 20.94 3.87 -6.83
N ARG A 231 21.21 3.33 -8.04
CA ARG A 231 22.04 4.01 -9.03
C ARG A 231 21.29 5.19 -9.61
N ASN A 232 21.93 6.37 -9.67
CA ASN A 232 21.29 7.61 -10.13
C ASN A 232 19.94 7.86 -9.43
N PRO A 233 19.90 7.98 -8.09
CA PRO A 233 18.68 7.93 -7.28
C PRO A 233 17.59 8.90 -7.76
N ARG A 234 17.98 10.11 -8.13
CA ARG A 234 17.06 11.18 -8.58
C ARG A 234 16.23 10.77 -9.79
N ARG A 235 16.84 10.17 -10.82
CA ARG A 235 16.16 9.70 -12.03
C ARG A 235 15.49 8.33 -11.81
N THR A 236 16.18 7.42 -11.15
CA THR A 236 15.69 6.05 -10.92
C THR A 236 14.40 6.05 -10.14
N ILE A 237 14.32 6.80 -9.02
CA ILE A 237 13.11 6.87 -8.19
C ILE A 237 11.95 7.53 -8.94
N GLN A 238 12.20 8.67 -9.59
CA GLN A 238 11.17 9.36 -10.38
C GLN A 238 10.54 8.43 -11.42
N VAL A 239 11.37 7.73 -12.20
CA VAL A 239 10.88 6.81 -13.24
C VAL A 239 10.17 5.61 -12.63
N ALA A 240 10.72 5.00 -11.57
CA ALA A 240 10.16 3.82 -10.95
C ALA A 240 8.77 4.07 -10.36
N VAL A 241 8.58 5.17 -9.62
CA VAL A 241 7.29 5.53 -9.00
C VAL A 241 6.20 5.73 -10.06
N VAL A 242 6.48 6.52 -11.10
CA VAL A 242 5.48 6.82 -12.14
C VAL A 242 5.21 5.59 -13.02
N ALA A 243 6.27 4.88 -13.46
CA ALA A 243 6.13 3.73 -14.35
C ALA A 243 5.42 2.55 -13.66
N SER A 244 5.74 2.25 -12.39
CA SER A 244 5.05 1.18 -11.66
C SER A 244 3.57 1.50 -11.47
N CYS A 245 3.22 2.73 -11.09
CA CYS A 245 1.84 3.18 -10.95
C CYS A 245 1.07 3.04 -12.28
N LEU A 246 1.67 3.49 -13.40
CA LEU A 246 1.02 3.43 -14.72
C LEU A 246 0.84 1.98 -15.19
N VAL A 247 1.90 1.18 -15.19
CA VAL A 247 1.87 -0.19 -15.74
C VAL A 247 0.94 -1.09 -14.95
N ILE A 248 1.07 -1.07 -13.61
CA ILE A 248 0.19 -1.88 -12.77
C ILE A 248 -1.24 -1.32 -12.76
N GLY A 249 -1.40 0.00 -12.83
CA GLY A 249 -2.73 0.60 -12.94
C GLY A 249 -3.47 0.21 -14.22
N LEU A 250 -2.78 0.19 -15.36
CA LEU A 250 -3.38 -0.32 -16.61
C LEU A 250 -3.73 -1.81 -16.50
N PHE A 251 -2.88 -2.60 -15.86
CA PHE A 251 -3.16 -3.99 -15.54
C PHE A 251 -4.43 -4.13 -14.66
N TYR A 252 -4.60 -3.30 -13.63
CA TYR A 252 -5.80 -3.29 -12.77
C TYR A 252 -7.06 -2.92 -13.55
N VAL A 253 -7.00 -1.87 -14.38
CA VAL A 253 -8.14 -1.46 -15.22
C VAL A 253 -8.54 -2.58 -16.17
N PHE A 254 -7.59 -3.19 -16.85
CA PHE A 254 -7.84 -4.27 -17.81
C PHE A 254 -8.42 -5.52 -17.15
N THR A 255 -7.81 -5.98 -16.07
CA THR A 255 -8.29 -7.18 -15.36
C THR A 255 -9.67 -6.94 -14.77
N THR A 256 -9.93 -5.79 -14.12
CA THR A 256 -11.23 -5.46 -13.54
C THR A 256 -12.31 -5.38 -14.64
N TYR A 257 -12.00 -4.76 -15.78
CA TYR A 257 -12.88 -4.77 -16.95
C TYR A 257 -13.24 -6.20 -17.36
N ALA A 258 -12.25 -7.07 -17.53
CA ALA A 258 -12.43 -8.44 -17.98
C ALA A 258 -13.32 -9.27 -17.02
N GLY A 259 -13.10 -9.14 -15.72
CA GLY A 259 -13.91 -9.79 -14.69
C GLY A 259 -15.36 -9.30 -14.71
N ASP A 260 -15.56 -7.99 -14.84
CA ASP A 260 -16.86 -7.35 -14.81
C ASP A 260 -17.72 -7.78 -16.02
N VAL A 261 -17.22 -7.63 -17.24
CA VAL A 261 -17.98 -7.96 -18.45
C VAL A 261 -18.26 -9.46 -18.59
N PHE A 262 -17.37 -10.31 -18.08
CA PHE A 262 -17.60 -11.76 -18.08
C PHE A 262 -18.64 -12.19 -17.03
N PHE A 263 -18.55 -11.67 -15.81
CA PHE A 263 -19.48 -11.98 -14.73
C PHE A 263 -20.87 -11.37 -14.98
N GLY A 264 -20.90 -10.21 -15.61
CA GLY A 264 -22.08 -9.43 -15.95
C GLY A 264 -22.22 -8.19 -15.06
N PRO A 265 -22.14 -6.98 -15.63
CA PRO A 265 -22.11 -5.71 -14.89
C PRO A 265 -23.33 -5.49 -13.98
N ASN A 266 -24.51 -5.96 -14.37
CA ASN A 266 -25.73 -5.87 -13.55
C ASN A 266 -25.71 -6.72 -12.28
N LYS A 267 -24.86 -7.77 -12.24
CA LYS A 267 -24.73 -8.70 -11.12
C LYS A 267 -23.45 -8.48 -10.32
N TYR A 268 -22.59 -7.56 -10.75
CA TYR A 268 -21.22 -7.44 -10.25
C TYR A 268 -21.14 -7.07 -8.76
N VAL A 269 -22.20 -6.52 -8.18
CA VAL A 269 -22.32 -6.31 -6.72
C VAL A 269 -22.10 -7.60 -5.93
N SER A 270 -22.54 -8.74 -6.44
CA SER A 270 -22.36 -10.04 -5.77
C SER A 270 -20.98 -10.68 -6.03
N PHE A 271 -20.17 -10.09 -6.89
CA PHE A 271 -18.84 -10.60 -7.22
C PHE A 271 -17.94 -10.70 -5.98
N GLY A 272 -17.87 -9.65 -5.16
CA GLY A 272 -17.09 -9.65 -3.93
C GLY A 272 -17.55 -10.63 -2.86
N ALA A 273 -18.79 -11.14 -2.95
CA ALA A 273 -19.37 -12.12 -2.03
C ALA A 273 -19.26 -13.57 -2.49
N LEU A 274 -18.66 -13.83 -3.67
CA LEU A 274 -18.47 -15.20 -4.14
C LEU A 274 -17.55 -15.98 -3.21
N GLY A 275 -17.94 -17.22 -2.91
CA GLY A 275 -17.19 -18.13 -2.03
C GLY A 275 -15.91 -18.67 -2.68
N GLY A 276 -15.26 -19.61 -1.99
CA GLY A 276 -14.12 -20.34 -2.56
C GLY A 276 -12.80 -19.60 -2.56
N GLY A 277 -12.61 -18.68 -1.62
CA GLY A 277 -11.34 -17.97 -1.38
C GLY A 277 -11.21 -16.65 -2.13
N SER A 278 -11.68 -16.56 -3.35
CA SER A 278 -11.71 -15.33 -4.14
C SER A 278 -12.64 -15.52 -5.33
N PRO A 279 -13.39 -14.48 -5.72
CA PRO A 279 -14.22 -14.55 -6.92
C PRO A 279 -13.40 -14.85 -8.18
N TRP A 280 -12.16 -14.43 -8.25
CA TRP A 280 -11.26 -14.71 -9.37
C TRP A 280 -10.88 -16.19 -9.50
N ILE A 281 -10.83 -16.93 -8.39
CA ILE A 281 -10.66 -18.39 -8.42
C ILE A 281 -11.88 -19.04 -9.07
N GLN A 282 -13.09 -18.54 -8.77
CA GLN A 282 -14.29 -19.02 -9.42
C GLN A 282 -14.30 -18.72 -10.92
N LEU A 283 -13.95 -17.51 -11.35
CA LEU A 283 -13.81 -17.20 -12.77
C LEU A 283 -12.80 -18.11 -13.47
N ALA A 284 -11.67 -18.40 -12.81
CA ALA A 284 -10.67 -19.33 -13.35
C ALA A 284 -11.22 -20.76 -13.45
N ARG A 285 -12.04 -21.24 -12.49
CA ARG A 285 -12.74 -22.53 -12.57
C ARG A 285 -13.66 -22.59 -13.77
N ASP A 286 -14.42 -21.53 -14.01
CA ASP A 286 -15.43 -21.47 -15.08
C ASP A 286 -14.78 -21.54 -16.47
N VAL A 287 -13.55 -21.01 -16.63
CA VAL A 287 -12.90 -20.95 -17.95
C VAL A 287 -11.71 -21.91 -18.14
N TRP A 288 -11.04 -22.33 -17.08
CA TRP A 288 -9.85 -23.18 -17.12
C TRP A 288 -10.04 -24.55 -16.43
N GLY A 289 -11.20 -24.82 -15.83
CA GLY A 289 -11.44 -26.03 -15.05
C GLY A 289 -10.36 -26.17 -13.95
N LEU A 290 -9.66 -27.31 -13.93
CA LEU A 290 -8.58 -27.55 -12.95
C LEU A 290 -7.43 -26.52 -12.98
N GLY A 291 -7.31 -25.75 -14.06
CA GLY A 291 -6.34 -24.65 -14.16
C GLY A 291 -6.55 -23.50 -13.13
N TRP A 292 -7.68 -23.48 -12.41
CA TRP A 292 -7.91 -22.55 -11.30
C TRP A 292 -6.80 -22.59 -10.23
N VAL A 293 -6.13 -23.73 -10.07
CA VAL A 293 -5.02 -23.91 -9.14
C VAL A 293 -3.87 -22.92 -9.43
N VAL A 294 -3.62 -22.62 -10.70
CA VAL A 294 -2.60 -21.65 -11.12
C VAL A 294 -2.97 -20.23 -10.65
N ALA A 295 -4.26 -19.87 -10.80
CA ALA A 295 -4.75 -18.57 -10.30
C ALA A 295 -4.67 -18.50 -8.77
N PHE A 296 -5.02 -19.57 -8.05
CA PHE A 296 -4.88 -19.65 -6.60
C PHE A 296 -3.43 -19.40 -6.15
N PHE A 297 -2.46 -20.10 -6.76
CA PHE A 297 -1.04 -19.90 -6.41
C PHE A 297 -0.54 -18.50 -6.77
N ALA A 298 -1.02 -17.90 -7.86
CA ALA A 298 -0.70 -16.51 -8.21
C ALA A 298 -1.20 -15.54 -7.13
N ILE A 299 -2.45 -15.68 -6.66
CA ILE A 299 -3.04 -14.83 -5.61
C ILE A 299 -2.32 -15.04 -4.28
N LEU A 300 -2.08 -16.29 -3.90
CA LEU A 300 -1.41 -16.63 -2.63
C LEU A 300 0.03 -16.09 -2.60
N ASN A 301 0.79 -16.29 -3.70
CA ASN A 301 2.12 -15.73 -3.85
C ASN A 301 2.12 -14.22 -3.72
N SER A 302 1.23 -13.55 -4.43
CA SER A 302 1.09 -12.09 -4.42
C SER A 302 0.80 -11.55 -3.01
N THR A 303 -0.15 -12.17 -2.31
CA THR A 303 -0.54 -11.77 -0.95
C THR A 303 0.57 -12.00 0.06
N PHE A 304 1.26 -13.16 -0.01
CA PHE A 304 2.37 -13.48 0.86
C PHE A 304 3.58 -12.56 0.61
N ALA A 305 3.91 -12.31 -0.66
CA ALA A 305 5.01 -11.42 -1.05
C ALA A 305 4.76 -9.98 -0.58
N ASN A 306 3.52 -9.48 -0.67
CA ASN A 306 3.14 -8.18 -0.13
C ASN A 306 3.33 -8.12 1.40
N GLY A 307 2.88 -9.13 2.15
CA GLY A 307 3.09 -9.18 3.58
C GLY A 307 4.56 -9.22 3.98
N ASN A 308 5.39 -9.91 3.19
CA ASN A 308 6.84 -9.92 3.38
C ASN A 308 7.46 -8.54 3.07
N ALA A 309 7.05 -7.90 1.98
CA ALA A 309 7.52 -6.57 1.60
C ALA A 309 7.09 -5.50 2.61
N GLY A 310 5.83 -5.55 3.10
CA GLY A 310 5.32 -4.65 4.14
C GLY A 310 6.06 -4.84 5.47
N THR A 311 6.32 -6.08 5.91
CA THR A 311 7.13 -6.33 7.12
C THR A 311 8.54 -5.75 6.99
N LEU A 312 9.15 -5.87 5.81
CA LEU A 312 10.47 -5.30 5.53
C LEU A 312 10.43 -3.77 5.58
N ALA A 313 9.42 -3.14 4.97
CA ALA A 313 9.23 -1.70 4.96
C ALA A 313 8.95 -1.14 6.36
N THR A 314 8.05 -1.78 7.13
CA THR A 314 7.74 -1.44 8.53
C THR A 314 9.01 -1.39 9.38
N THR A 315 9.76 -2.48 9.36
CA THR A 315 10.93 -2.64 10.23
C THR A 315 12.06 -1.67 9.86
N ARG A 316 12.22 -1.34 8.57
CA ARG A 316 13.16 -0.32 8.11
C ARG A 316 12.73 1.10 8.49
N THR A 317 11.44 1.42 8.37
CA THR A 317 10.88 2.71 8.78
C THR A 317 11.06 2.92 10.28
N TRP A 318 10.72 1.92 11.10
CA TRP A 318 10.92 2.01 12.54
C TRP A 318 12.39 2.11 12.92
N PHE A 319 13.26 1.36 12.25
CA PHE A 319 14.70 1.47 12.42
C PHE A 319 15.20 2.88 12.10
N ALA A 320 14.81 3.46 10.97
CA ALA A 320 15.21 4.80 10.56
C ALA A 320 14.73 5.88 11.55
N MET A 321 13.45 5.83 11.96
CA MET A 321 12.90 6.76 12.95
C MET A 321 13.53 6.60 14.34
N SER A 322 13.84 5.37 14.75
CA SER A 322 14.50 5.10 16.02
C SER A 322 15.96 5.57 16.03
N ARG A 323 16.66 5.45 14.89
CA ARG A 323 18.05 5.91 14.74
C ARG A 323 18.20 7.41 15.00
N ILE A 324 17.23 8.22 14.61
CA ILE A 324 17.18 9.67 14.89
C ILE A 324 16.44 10.00 16.20
N GLY A 325 16.10 8.99 17.00
CA GLY A 325 15.52 9.14 18.32
C GLY A 325 14.04 9.54 18.38
N LEU A 326 13.28 9.32 17.28
CA LEU A 326 11.84 9.57 17.23
C LEU A 326 11.02 8.39 17.75
N LEU A 327 11.56 7.17 17.70
CA LEU A 327 10.99 5.96 18.27
C LEU A 327 11.94 5.34 19.31
N PRO A 328 11.47 4.38 20.13
CA PRO A 328 12.29 3.74 21.16
C PRO A 328 13.60 3.14 20.62
N ALA A 329 14.72 3.39 21.30
CA ALA A 329 16.06 2.96 20.88
C ALA A 329 16.22 1.46 20.55
N PRO A 330 15.54 0.50 21.22
CA PRO A 330 15.65 -0.89 20.86
C PRO A 330 15.29 -1.22 19.39
N LEU A 331 14.39 -0.46 18.77
CA LEU A 331 14.01 -0.64 17.36
C LEU A 331 15.16 -0.31 16.37
N ALA A 332 16.19 0.43 16.82
CA ALA A 332 17.41 0.67 16.06
C ALA A 332 18.46 -0.45 16.20
N SER A 333 18.13 -1.56 16.88
CA SER A 333 19.06 -2.66 17.08
C SER A 333 19.09 -3.61 15.89
N LEU A 334 20.31 -3.94 15.42
CA LEU A 334 20.53 -4.93 14.36
C LEU A 334 21.02 -6.25 14.96
N HIS A 335 20.54 -7.35 14.38
CA HIS A 335 21.00 -8.68 14.76
C HIS A 335 22.50 -8.85 14.44
N PRO A 336 23.36 -9.33 15.39
CA PRO A 336 24.80 -9.39 15.18
C PRO A 336 25.24 -10.16 13.93
N LYS A 337 24.58 -11.29 13.66
CA LYS A 337 24.91 -12.19 12.52
C LYS A 337 24.17 -11.78 11.23
N TYR A 338 22.87 -11.51 11.32
CA TYR A 338 22.01 -11.32 10.13
C TYR A 338 21.88 -9.88 9.67
N ARG A 339 22.29 -8.92 10.51
CA ARG A 339 22.18 -7.47 10.24
C ARG A 339 20.74 -6.99 9.94
N SER A 340 19.75 -7.77 10.37
CA SER A 340 18.32 -7.43 10.28
C SER A 340 17.87 -6.65 11.53
N PRO A 341 16.86 -5.77 11.45
CA PRO A 341 16.26 -5.08 12.59
C PRO A 341 15.33 -6.03 13.36
N TYR A 342 15.93 -7.02 14.03
CA TYR A 342 15.25 -8.19 14.59
C TYR A 342 14.20 -7.85 15.65
N ILE A 343 14.40 -6.80 16.45
CA ILE A 343 13.40 -6.35 17.43
C ILE A 343 12.17 -5.82 16.71
N GLY A 344 12.38 -5.03 15.65
CA GLY A 344 11.27 -4.56 14.80
C GLY A 344 10.48 -5.72 14.19
N VAL A 345 11.16 -6.78 13.73
CA VAL A 345 10.51 -7.99 13.19
C VAL A 345 9.65 -8.70 14.24
N VAL A 346 10.14 -8.85 15.47
CA VAL A 346 9.36 -9.47 16.56
C VAL A 346 8.16 -8.58 16.91
N VAL A 347 8.34 -7.28 17.01
CA VAL A 347 7.23 -6.33 17.28
C VAL A 347 6.19 -6.41 16.15
N GLN A 348 6.61 -6.45 14.89
CA GLN A 348 5.70 -6.58 13.75
C GLN A 348 4.92 -7.90 13.76
N LEU A 349 5.56 -9.01 14.12
CA LEU A 349 4.87 -10.30 14.31
C LEU A 349 3.79 -10.20 15.39
N VAL A 350 4.14 -9.60 16.54
CA VAL A 350 3.18 -9.40 17.63
C VAL A 350 2.02 -8.52 17.18
N VAL A 351 2.28 -7.40 16.50
CA VAL A 351 1.24 -6.52 15.93
C VAL A 351 0.36 -7.28 14.94
N THR A 352 0.96 -8.08 14.06
CA THR A 352 0.24 -8.87 13.06
C THR A 352 -0.75 -9.84 13.73
N LEU A 353 -0.31 -10.57 14.75
CA LEU A 353 -1.15 -11.55 15.44
C LEU A 353 -2.15 -10.86 16.39
N ALA A 354 -1.72 -9.86 17.15
CA ALA A 354 -2.55 -9.18 18.14
C ALA A 354 -3.69 -8.35 17.53
N ILE A 355 -3.53 -7.86 16.31
CA ILE A 355 -4.56 -7.13 15.56
C ILE A 355 -5.36 -8.11 14.70
N GLY A 356 -4.69 -8.90 13.87
CA GLY A 356 -5.35 -9.73 12.87
C GLY A 356 -6.19 -10.86 13.44
N LEU A 357 -5.72 -11.57 14.48
CA LEU A 357 -6.46 -12.68 15.05
C LEU A 357 -7.75 -12.23 15.77
N PRO A 358 -7.72 -11.28 16.73
CA PRO A 358 -8.95 -10.90 17.42
C PRO A 358 -10.00 -10.31 16.48
N ILE A 359 -9.59 -9.42 15.57
CA ILE A 359 -10.52 -8.79 14.63
C ILE A 359 -11.05 -9.84 13.64
N GLY A 360 -10.18 -10.73 13.13
CA GLY A 360 -10.56 -11.79 12.20
C GLY A 360 -11.46 -12.85 12.83
N ILE A 361 -11.26 -13.19 14.11
CA ILE A 361 -12.12 -14.15 14.84
C ILE A 361 -13.49 -13.50 15.14
N HIS A 362 -13.50 -12.23 15.53
CA HIS A 362 -14.73 -11.54 15.94
C HIS A 362 -15.64 -11.18 14.76
N PHE A 363 -15.07 -10.61 13.68
CA PHE A 363 -15.83 -10.11 12.54
C PHE A 363 -15.80 -11.04 11.31
N GLY A 364 -14.96 -12.06 11.33
CA GLY A 364 -14.59 -12.85 10.16
C GLY A 364 -13.44 -12.23 9.36
N PRO A 365 -12.65 -13.06 8.64
CA PRO A 365 -11.42 -12.61 7.99
C PRO A 365 -11.64 -11.56 6.88
N THR A 366 -12.73 -11.65 6.12
CA THR A 366 -13.05 -10.68 5.06
C THR A 366 -13.45 -9.32 5.62
N THR A 367 -14.27 -9.28 6.68
CA THR A 367 -14.64 -8.02 7.35
C THR A 367 -13.44 -7.40 8.06
N ALA A 368 -12.58 -8.22 8.68
CA ALA A 368 -11.33 -7.76 9.29
C ALA A 368 -10.42 -7.10 8.24
N PHE A 369 -10.29 -7.73 7.06
CA PHE A 369 -9.57 -7.13 5.92
C PHE A 369 -10.17 -5.77 5.55
N VAL A 370 -11.48 -5.70 5.28
CA VAL A 370 -12.17 -4.48 4.86
C VAL A 370 -11.98 -3.35 5.86
N PHE A 371 -12.11 -3.64 7.15
CA PHE A 371 -11.94 -2.66 8.24
C PHE A 371 -10.50 -2.12 8.32
N LEU A 372 -9.51 -3.01 8.43
CA LEU A 372 -8.10 -2.63 8.52
C LEU A 372 -7.62 -1.92 7.24
N ALA A 373 -8.08 -2.39 6.09
CA ALA A 373 -7.81 -1.79 4.79
C ALA A 373 -8.35 -0.36 4.69
N THR A 374 -9.54 -0.09 5.24
CA THR A 374 -10.12 1.26 5.24
C THR A 374 -9.32 2.21 6.12
N ILE A 375 -8.84 1.77 7.31
CA ILE A 375 -7.94 2.55 8.17
C ILE A 375 -6.66 2.89 7.40
N LEU A 376 -6.00 1.87 6.83
CA LEU A 376 -4.76 2.01 6.09
C LEU A 376 -4.93 3.00 4.93
N THR A 377 -5.97 2.82 4.11
CA THR A 377 -6.24 3.67 2.95
C THR A 377 -6.55 5.11 3.36
N GLY A 378 -7.34 5.32 4.41
CA GLY A 378 -7.67 6.66 4.91
C GLY A 378 -6.44 7.45 5.35
N VAL A 379 -5.52 6.82 6.08
CA VAL A 379 -4.23 7.42 6.47
C VAL A 379 -3.37 7.70 5.24
N MET A 380 -3.29 6.74 4.31
CA MET A 380 -2.44 6.89 3.13
C MET A 380 -2.93 7.97 2.18
N ILE A 381 -4.24 8.12 2.01
CA ILE A 381 -4.83 9.24 1.24
C ILE A 381 -4.43 10.58 1.85
N ALA A 382 -4.48 10.74 3.18
CA ALA A 382 -4.02 11.97 3.82
C ALA A 382 -2.54 12.24 3.51
N ILE A 383 -1.69 11.22 3.57
CA ILE A 383 -0.26 11.32 3.21
C ILE A 383 -0.10 11.73 1.75
N TYR A 384 -0.84 11.15 0.82
CA TYR A 384 -0.80 11.50 -0.60
C TYR A 384 -1.23 12.95 -0.86
N MET A 385 -2.26 13.43 -0.16
CA MET A 385 -2.66 14.84 -0.24
C MET A 385 -1.55 15.76 0.29
N ILE A 386 -0.87 15.37 1.37
CA ILE A 386 0.28 16.11 1.92
C ILE A 386 1.47 16.09 0.96
N PHE A 387 1.72 15.00 0.22
CA PHE A 387 2.79 14.96 -0.80
C PHE A 387 2.51 15.94 -1.94
N ASN A 388 1.28 15.99 -2.43
CA ASN A 388 0.88 16.97 -3.42
C ASN A 388 1.08 18.41 -2.91
N LEU A 389 0.65 18.70 -1.68
CA LEU A 389 0.88 20.01 -1.05
C LEU A 389 2.37 20.31 -0.87
N SER A 390 3.15 19.30 -0.47
CA SER A 390 4.60 19.42 -0.32
C SER A 390 5.28 19.76 -1.66
N CYS A 391 4.85 19.16 -2.76
CA CYS A 391 5.34 19.48 -4.10
C CYS A 391 5.11 20.95 -4.43
N ILE A 392 3.89 21.46 -4.26
CA ILE A 392 3.56 22.87 -4.50
C ILE A 392 4.49 23.79 -3.68
N LEU A 393 4.55 23.58 -2.37
CA LEU A 393 5.26 24.47 -1.48
C LEU A 393 6.78 24.39 -1.62
N PHE A 394 7.33 23.20 -1.91
CA PHE A 394 8.74 22.99 -2.18
C PHE A 394 9.22 23.82 -3.38
N TYR A 395 8.52 23.69 -4.51
CA TYR A 395 8.90 24.43 -5.72
C TYR A 395 8.63 25.93 -5.60
N LEU A 396 7.57 26.35 -4.93
CA LEU A 396 7.33 27.78 -4.71
C LEU A 396 8.37 28.45 -3.79
N ARG A 397 8.92 27.72 -2.80
CA ARG A 397 9.79 28.30 -1.75
C ARG A 397 11.26 27.98 -1.93
N ARG A 398 11.60 26.77 -2.41
CA ARG A 398 12.98 26.24 -2.46
C ARG A 398 13.55 26.16 -3.87
N GLN A 399 12.72 25.85 -4.89
CA GLN A 399 13.16 25.63 -6.26
C GLN A 399 12.35 26.48 -7.25
N ARG A 400 12.23 27.76 -6.96
CA ARG A 400 11.39 28.69 -7.74
C ARG A 400 11.86 28.83 -9.20
N SER A 401 13.13 28.68 -9.46
CA SER A 401 13.71 28.72 -10.82
C SER A 401 13.26 27.55 -11.71
N GLU A 402 12.92 26.41 -11.12
CA GLU A 402 12.41 25.22 -11.82
C GLU A 402 10.88 25.12 -11.77
N PHE A 403 10.18 26.11 -11.20
CA PHE A 403 8.73 26.06 -11.02
C PHE A 403 8.01 26.01 -12.38
N ASN A 404 7.26 24.93 -12.59
CA ASN A 404 6.36 24.73 -13.73
C ASN A 404 4.92 24.65 -13.23
N ILE A 405 4.05 25.51 -13.73
CA ILE A 405 2.68 25.63 -13.25
C ILE A 405 1.89 24.31 -13.42
N LEU A 406 2.10 23.59 -14.51
CA LEU A 406 1.42 22.30 -14.75
C LEU A 406 1.87 21.23 -13.78
N LEU A 407 3.21 21.01 -13.64
CA LEU A 407 3.79 19.94 -12.84
C LEU A 407 3.74 20.22 -11.34
N HIS A 408 3.87 21.48 -10.94
CA HIS A 408 4.07 21.83 -9.53
C HIS A 408 2.89 22.56 -8.88
N ALA A 409 1.81 22.87 -9.67
CA ALA A 409 0.58 23.46 -9.14
C ALA A 409 -0.66 22.69 -9.64
N VAL A 410 -0.94 22.66 -10.94
CA VAL A 410 -2.19 22.07 -11.47
C VAL A 410 -2.29 20.59 -11.15
N ILE A 411 -1.27 19.78 -11.46
CA ILE A 411 -1.27 18.34 -11.19
C ILE A 411 -1.41 18.04 -9.70
N PRO A 412 -0.64 18.65 -8.77
CA PRO A 412 -0.81 18.42 -7.35
C PRO A 412 -2.18 18.86 -6.80
N VAL A 413 -2.73 20.00 -7.26
CA VAL A 413 -4.07 20.45 -6.83
C VAL A 413 -5.13 19.46 -7.27
N LEU A 414 -5.10 19.00 -8.54
CA LEU A 414 -6.02 17.98 -9.03
C LEU A 414 -5.85 16.68 -8.24
N GLY A 415 -4.62 16.30 -7.86
CA GLY A 415 -4.35 15.15 -7.01
C GLY A 415 -5.01 15.27 -5.63
N ILE A 416 -4.94 16.45 -4.98
CA ILE A 416 -5.62 16.67 -3.71
C ILE A 416 -7.14 16.52 -3.89
N VAL A 417 -7.72 17.20 -4.89
CA VAL A 417 -9.16 17.20 -5.13
C VAL A 417 -9.69 15.80 -5.43
N ALA A 418 -8.96 15.00 -6.22
CA ALA A 418 -9.36 13.65 -6.60
C ALA A 418 -9.50 12.71 -5.41
N PHE A 419 -8.72 12.90 -4.33
CA PHE A 419 -8.78 12.07 -3.13
C PHE A 419 -9.85 12.49 -2.12
N ILE A 420 -10.41 13.71 -2.19
CA ILE A 420 -11.37 14.22 -1.19
C ILE A 420 -12.57 13.28 -0.98
N PRO A 421 -13.27 12.76 -2.02
CA PRO A 421 -14.43 11.92 -1.79
C PRO A 421 -14.10 10.62 -1.05
N ALA A 422 -13.04 9.92 -1.46
CA ALA A 422 -12.59 8.69 -0.83
C ALA A 422 -12.10 8.94 0.62
N PHE A 423 -11.40 10.05 0.85
CA PHE A 423 -10.94 10.46 2.18
C PHE A 423 -12.09 10.70 3.14
N LEU A 424 -13.07 11.49 2.73
CA LEU A 424 -14.26 11.75 3.55
C LEU A 424 -15.07 10.47 3.81
N THR A 425 -15.14 9.56 2.83
CA THR A 425 -15.77 8.25 3.02
C THR A 425 -15.02 7.43 4.07
N ALA A 426 -13.70 7.34 3.98
CA ALA A 426 -12.87 6.57 4.93
C ALA A 426 -12.95 7.11 6.36
N LEU A 427 -13.12 8.43 6.51
CA LEU A 427 -13.30 9.06 7.83
C LEU A 427 -14.73 8.99 8.38
N GLY A 428 -15.71 8.50 7.59
CA GLY A 428 -17.13 8.53 7.97
C GLY A 428 -17.74 9.93 7.98
N LEU A 429 -17.07 10.93 7.38
CA LEU A 429 -17.48 12.33 7.39
C LEU A 429 -18.23 12.77 6.10
N GLY A 430 -18.34 11.85 5.13
CA GLY A 430 -18.77 12.18 3.78
C GLY A 430 -20.12 12.87 3.70
N SER A 431 -21.13 12.33 4.35
CA SER A 431 -22.51 12.87 4.31
C SER A 431 -22.64 14.30 4.89
N SER A 432 -21.69 14.69 5.76
CA SER A 432 -21.65 16.04 6.35
C SER A 432 -21.15 17.11 5.38
N PHE A 433 -20.26 16.74 4.45
CA PHE A 433 -19.60 17.66 3.53
C PHE A 433 -20.06 17.49 2.08
N LEU A 434 -20.26 16.24 1.63
CA LEU A 434 -20.66 15.91 0.27
C LEU A 434 -21.87 14.98 0.31
N LYS A 435 -23.04 15.50 -0.05
CA LYS A 435 -24.33 14.78 0.04
C LYS A 435 -24.38 13.44 -0.71
N PHE A 436 -23.52 13.25 -1.71
CA PHE A 436 -23.45 12.00 -2.47
C PHE A 436 -22.56 10.93 -1.81
N VAL A 437 -21.77 11.29 -0.79
CA VAL A 437 -20.89 10.34 -0.10
C VAL A 437 -21.67 9.64 1.02
N THR A 438 -21.79 8.33 0.90
CA THR A 438 -22.49 7.49 1.88
C THR A 438 -21.48 6.88 2.85
N PRO A 439 -21.71 6.91 4.17
CA PRO A 439 -20.89 6.21 5.15
C PRO A 439 -20.81 4.71 4.87
N LEU A 440 -19.67 4.11 5.19
CA LEU A 440 -19.50 2.66 5.13
C LEU A 440 -20.29 1.99 6.28
N SER A 441 -20.60 0.70 6.12
CA SER A 441 -21.24 -0.09 7.17
C SER A 441 -20.25 -0.41 8.29
N TYR A 442 -20.79 -0.67 9.50
CA TYR A 442 -20.00 -1.15 10.65
C TYR A 442 -19.27 -2.48 10.32
N PRO A 443 -18.00 -2.66 10.73
CA PRO A 443 -17.15 -1.79 11.56
C PRO A 443 -16.43 -0.68 10.81
N SER A 444 -16.47 -0.63 9.48
CA SER A 444 -15.72 0.36 8.69
C SER A 444 -16.24 1.80 8.85
N SER A 445 -17.42 2.02 9.41
CA SER A 445 -17.91 3.36 9.84
C SER A 445 -17.04 3.96 10.95
N GLU A 446 -16.35 3.13 11.74
CA GLU A 446 -15.56 3.57 12.90
C GLU A 446 -14.08 3.87 12.55
N THR A 447 -13.71 3.76 11.30
CA THR A 447 -12.33 3.97 10.87
C THR A 447 -11.82 5.38 11.14
N GLY A 448 -12.68 6.39 10.99
CA GLY A 448 -12.33 7.78 11.33
C GLY A 448 -11.96 7.95 12.81
N LEU A 449 -12.67 7.27 13.73
CA LEU A 449 -12.35 7.26 15.14
C LEU A 449 -10.99 6.60 15.40
N ALA A 450 -10.72 5.44 14.78
CA ALA A 450 -9.43 4.73 14.93
C ALA A 450 -8.26 5.58 14.43
N ILE A 451 -8.41 6.22 13.26
CA ILE A 451 -7.43 7.15 12.70
C ILE A 451 -7.23 8.35 13.63
N GLY A 452 -8.33 8.93 14.13
CA GLY A 452 -8.28 10.07 15.06
C GLY A 452 -7.52 9.76 16.35
N ILE A 453 -7.81 8.61 16.97
CA ILE A 453 -7.08 8.16 18.18
C ILE A 453 -5.59 8.02 17.90
N TRP A 454 -5.20 7.41 16.76
CA TRP A 454 -3.79 7.27 16.40
C TRP A 454 -3.08 8.61 16.26
N TYR A 455 -3.70 9.58 15.58
CA TYR A 455 -3.10 10.90 15.43
C TYR A 455 -3.10 11.73 16.73
N VAL A 456 -4.08 11.56 17.62
CA VAL A 456 -4.04 12.17 18.96
C VAL A 456 -2.83 11.66 19.75
N ILE A 457 -2.57 10.34 19.73
CA ILE A 457 -1.36 9.76 20.34
C ILE A 457 -0.11 10.36 19.67
N GLY A 458 -0.08 10.46 18.35
CA GLY A 458 1.03 11.05 17.59
C GLY A 458 1.29 12.51 17.97
N ILE A 459 0.25 13.30 18.15
CA ILE A 459 0.37 14.70 18.61
C ILE A 459 0.95 14.77 20.03
N VAL A 460 0.51 13.92 20.94
CA VAL A 460 1.08 13.85 22.30
C VAL A 460 2.56 13.51 22.25
N VAL A 461 2.96 12.52 21.45
CA VAL A 461 4.38 12.16 21.27
C VAL A 461 5.16 13.32 20.63
N LEU A 462 4.59 13.98 19.62
CA LEU A 462 5.20 15.15 18.98
C LEU A 462 5.47 16.29 19.98
N VAL A 463 4.46 16.62 20.80
CA VAL A 463 4.60 17.66 21.85
C VAL A 463 5.67 17.25 22.85
N TYR A 464 5.69 16.01 23.30
CA TYR A 464 6.74 15.49 24.17
C TYR A 464 8.15 15.66 23.55
N LEU A 465 8.32 15.27 22.27
CA LEU A 465 9.59 15.41 21.55
C LEU A 465 9.97 16.88 21.36
N ALA A 466 9.02 17.73 21.01
CA ALA A 466 9.27 19.17 20.82
C ALA A 466 9.73 19.88 22.11
N VAL A 467 9.21 19.45 23.26
CA VAL A 467 9.55 20.03 24.57
C VAL A 467 10.84 19.44 25.16
N ARG A 468 10.99 18.11 25.11
CA ARG A 468 12.09 17.40 25.79
C ARG A 468 13.30 17.15 24.87
N HIS A 469 13.10 17.07 23.56
CA HIS A 469 14.13 16.72 22.59
C HIS A 469 14.01 17.55 21.30
N PRO A 470 13.99 18.89 21.34
CA PRO A 470 13.71 19.75 20.19
C PRO A 470 14.70 19.54 19.02
N ALA A 471 15.94 19.15 19.31
CA ALA A 471 16.98 18.91 18.31
C ALA A 471 16.72 17.68 17.42
N ARG A 472 15.82 16.74 17.82
CA ARG A 472 15.55 15.52 17.04
C ARG A 472 14.64 15.75 15.83
N LEU A 473 13.71 16.68 15.92
CA LEU A 473 12.75 16.95 14.84
C LEU A 473 13.39 17.48 13.55
N PRO A 474 14.37 18.41 13.61
CA PRO A 474 15.10 18.88 12.42
C PRO A 474 15.86 17.76 11.68
N GLU A 475 16.30 16.70 12.37
CA GLU A 475 16.99 15.57 11.75
C GLU A 475 16.13 14.85 10.67
N MET A 476 14.81 15.01 10.71
CA MET A 476 13.91 14.46 9.67
C MET A 476 14.13 15.10 8.29
N LYS A 477 14.76 16.25 8.21
CA LYS A 477 15.12 16.93 6.95
C LYS A 477 16.37 16.37 6.30
N ARG A 478 17.12 15.56 7.00
CA ARG A 478 18.44 15.09 6.57
C ARG A 478 18.32 14.19 5.33
N VAL A 479 19.04 14.56 4.27
CA VAL A 479 19.12 13.81 3.01
C VAL A 479 20.44 13.08 2.99
N PHE A 480 20.49 11.88 3.55
CA PHE A 480 21.70 11.08 3.69
C PHE A 480 22.36 10.70 2.35
N ALA A 481 21.61 10.67 1.24
CA ALA A 481 22.17 10.38 -0.08
C ALA A 481 23.17 11.43 -0.58
N ASP A 482 23.06 12.67 -0.11
CA ASP A 482 23.94 13.79 -0.49
C ASP A 482 25.14 13.95 0.46
N GLU A 483 25.24 13.16 1.54
CA GLU A 483 26.37 13.20 2.44
C GLU A 483 27.60 12.47 1.85
N PRO A 484 28.83 12.97 2.06
CA PRO A 484 30.02 12.26 1.64
C PRO A 484 30.10 10.88 2.33
N GLU A 485 30.59 9.88 1.59
CA GLU A 485 30.89 8.58 2.22
C GLU A 485 31.91 8.78 3.35
N PRO A 486 31.67 8.20 4.55
CA PRO A 486 32.69 8.21 5.60
C PRO A 486 33.96 7.56 5.04
N ALA A 487 35.10 8.20 5.25
CA ALA A 487 36.39 7.63 4.85
C ALA A 487 36.54 6.24 5.46
N ALA A 488 37.04 5.29 4.67
CA ALA A 488 37.20 3.91 5.12
C ALA A 488 38.15 3.90 6.34
N GLY A 489 37.58 3.71 7.54
CA GLY A 489 38.32 3.69 8.81
C GLY A 489 38.04 4.82 9.80
N GLU A 490 37.30 5.85 9.45
CA GLU A 490 36.88 6.87 10.43
C GLU A 490 35.64 6.41 11.21
N PRO A 491 35.68 6.46 12.57
CA PRO A 491 34.47 6.26 13.35
C PRO A 491 33.50 7.42 13.08
N VAL A 492 32.36 7.12 12.50
CA VAL A 492 31.29 8.10 12.25
C VAL A 492 30.80 8.64 13.59
N GLY A 493 31.21 9.86 13.93
CA GLY A 493 30.72 10.52 15.13
C GLY A 493 31.68 11.50 15.78
N SER A 494 32.06 12.55 15.06
CA SER A 494 32.56 13.78 15.69
C SER A 494 32.11 14.98 14.87
N ALA A 495 30.87 15.39 15.02
CA ALA A 495 30.39 16.74 14.76
C ALA A 495 29.10 16.96 15.59
#